data_47c36ebe215fe9a9851ca7bbde217256
#
_entry.id   47c36ebe215fe9a9851ca7bbde217256
#
_cell.length_a   1.000
_cell.length_b   1.000
_cell.length_c   1.000
_cell.angle_alpha   90.00
_cell.angle_beta   90.00
_cell.angle_gamma   90.00
#
_symmetry.space_group_name_H-M   'P 1'
#
loop_
_entity.id
_entity.type
_entity.pdbx_description
1 polymer ?
#
loop_
_entity_poly.entity_id
_entity_poly.type
_entity_poly.pdbx_seq_one_letter_code
_entity_poly.pdbx_strand_id
1 'polypeptide(L)' 'MTPQRQQVRLRLEKRRGKPVTVAAGLVLPAAEMKELLRELKNLCGAGGTLKENELEIQGDQREVMRRYLEGKGCRVKGG' A
#
# COMPACT_ATOMS: atom_id res chain seq x y z
N MET A 1 -3.39 -13.96 -8.72
CA MET A 1 -3.06 -12.90 -9.68
C MET A 1 -2.09 -11.91 -9.05
N THR A 2 -1.01 -11.60 -9.74
CA THR A 2 -0.03 -10.67 -9.19
C THR A 2 -0.42 -9.24 -9.56
N PRO A 3 0.01 -8.23 -8.77
CA PRO A 3 -0.31 -6.84 -9.06
C PRO A 3 0.53 -6.25 -10.20
N GLN A 4 0.97 -7.08 -11.13
CA GLN A 4 1.79 -6.63 -12.24
C GLN A 4 1.01 -5.70 -13.15
N ARG A 5 1.69 -4.67 -13.63
CA ARG A 5 1.15 -3.68 -14.56
C ARG A 5 0.00 -2.84 -14.00
N GLN A 6 -0.27 -2.96 -12.71
CA GLN A 6 -1.26 -2.11 -12.08
C GLN A 6 -0.61 -0.79 -11.70
N GLN A 7 -1.39 0.26 -11.81
CA GLN A 7 -0.94 1.58 -11.44
C GLN A 7 -1.41 1.88 -10.02
N VAL A 8 -0.45 2.14 -9.16
CA VAL A 8 -0.73 2.41 -7.75
C VAL A 8 -0.41 3.86 -7.47
N ARG A 9 -1.29 4.53 -6.74
CA ARG A 9 -1.03 5.88 -6.27
C ARG A 9 -0.75 5.82 -4.78
N LEU A 10 0.38 6.36 -4.39
CA LEU A 10 0.72 6.52 -2.99
C LEU A 10 0.41 7.96 -2.59
N ARG A 11 -0.19 8.12 -1.42
CA ARG A 11 -0.40 9.43 -0.83
C ARG A 11 -0.18 9.36 0.67
N LEU A 12 0.17 10.48 1.24
CA LEU A 12 0.33 10.60 2.68
C LEU A 12 -0.84 11.41 3.22
N GLU A 13 -1.55 10.83 4.18
CA GLU A 13 -2.63 11.51 4.87
C GLU A 13 -2.27 11.66 6.33
N LYS A 14 -2.73 12.73 6.93
CA LYS A 14 -2.62 12.88 8.39
C LYS A 14 -3.98 12.66 9.01
N ARG A 15 -4.03 11.72 9.94
CA ARG A 15 -5.25 11.41 10.68
C ARG A 15 -4.98 11.61 12.16
N ARG A 16 -5.67 12.55 12.76
CA ARG A 16 -5.46 12.91 14.16
C ARG A 16 -4.00 13.25 14.46
N GLY A 17 -3.36 13.94 13.51
CA GLY A 17 -1.98 14.34 13.65
C GLY A 17 -0.96 13.26 13.35
N LYS A 18 -1.40 12.05 12.97
CA LYS A 18 -0.50 10.95 12.66
C LYS A 18 -0.47 10.68 11.16
N PRO A 19 0.70 10.46 10.57
CA PRO A 19 0.78 10.15 9.15
C PRO A 19 0.29 8.75 8.85
N VAL A 20 -0.37 8.59 7.72
CA VAL A 20 -0.81 7.30 7.18
C VAL A 20 -0.51 7.27 5.70
N THR A 21 0.15 6.21 5.25
CA THR A 21 0.44 6.04 3.83
C THR A 21 -0.66 5.21 3.20
N VAL A 22 -1.23 5.73 2.11
CA VAL A 22 -2.35 5.07 1.43
C VAL A 22 -1.90 4.66 0.03
N ALA A 23 -2.15 3.40 -0.30
CA ALA A 23 -1.92 2.88 -1.64
C ALA A 23 -3.27 2.60 -2.30
N ALA A 24 -3.57 3.36 -3.33
CA ALA A 24 -4.84 3.28 -4.06
C ALA A 24 -4.60 2.79 -5.48
N GLY A 25 -5.64 2.28 -6.11
CA GLY A 25 -5.59 1.88 -7.51
C GLY A 25 -5.31 0.40 -7.75
N LEU A 26 -5.09 -0.37 -6.69
CA LEU A 26 -4.92 -1.80 -6.84
C LEU A 26 -6.27 -2.48 -7.06
N VAL A 27 -6.32 -3.38 -8.04
CA VAL A 27 -7.51 -4.17 -8.32
C VAL A 27 -7.12 -5.63 -8.22
N LEU A 28 -7.36 -6.21 -7.05
CA LEU A 28 -7.02 -7.61 -6.76
C LEU A 28 -8.18 -8.27 -6.02
N PRO A 29 -8.29 -9.60 -6.12
CA PRO A 29 -9.24 -10.33 -5.28
C PRO A 29 -8.98 -10.05 -3.80
N ALA A 30 -10.04 -10.12 -2.99
CA ALA A 30 -9.95 -9.78 -1.58
C ALA A 30 -8.86 -10.57 -0.85
N ALA A 31 -8.71 -11.84 -1.16
CA ALA A 31 -7.70 -12.68 -0.51
C ALA A 31 -6.28 -12.18 -0.81
N GLU A 32 -6.02 -11.76 -2.05
CA GLU A 32 -4.71 -11.24 -2.43
C GLU A 32 -4.47 -9.86 -1.82
N MET A 33 -5.49 -9.05 -1.72
CA MET A 33 -5.38 -7.74 -1.06
C MET A 33 -5.02 -7.90 0.41
N LYS A 34 -5.63 -8.84 1.09
CA LYS A 34 -5.33 -9.11 2.50
C LYS A 34 -3.91 -9.61 2.68
N GLU A 35 -3.45 -10.45 1.77
CA GLU A 35 -2.09 -10.96 1.85
C GLU A 35 -1.07 -9.85 1.59
N LEU A 36 -1.34 -9.01 0.60
CA LEU A 36 -0.49 -7.87 0.32
C LEU A 36 -0.41 -6.93 1.52
N LEU A 37 -1.54 -6.67 2.16
CA LEU A 37 -1.57 -5.86 3.38
C LEU A 37 -0.71 -6.47 4.47
N ARG A 38 -0.81 -7.77 4.68
CA ARG A 38 -0.02 -8.46 5.70
C ARG A 38 1.48 -8.34 5.42
N GLU A 39 1.88 -8.51 4.17
CA GLU A 39 3.28 -8.38 3.81
C GLU A 39 3.79 -6.97 4.02
N LEU A 40 3.00 -5.97 3.64
CA LEU A 40 3.38 -4.58 3.84
C LEU A 40 3.47 -4.22 5.32
N LYS A 41 2.55 -4.72 6.14
CA LYS A 41 2.60 -4.49 7.58
C LYS A 41 3.89 -5.07 8.18
N ASN A 42 4.26 -6.27 7.77
CA ASN A 42 5.49 -6.90 8.24
C ASN A 42 6.72 -6.14 7.77
N LEU A 43 6.72 -5.73 6.51
CA LEU A 43 7.86 -5.04 5.93
C LEU A 43 8.07 -3.66 6.56
N CYS A 44 6.99 -2.96 6.82
CA CYS A 44 7.05 -1.61 7.42
C CYS A 44 7.16 -1.65 8.93
N GLY A 45 6.89 -2.79 9.55
CA GLY A 45 6.87 -2.89 11.00
C GLY A 45 5.79 -2.01 11.62
N ALA A 46 4.66 -1.83 10.95
CA ALA A 46 3.61 -0.91 11.37
C ALA A 46 2.24 -1.54 11.18
N GLY A 47 1.25 -0.98 11.85
CA GLY A 47 -0.13 -1.39 11.67
C GLY A 47 -0.70 -0.88 10.36
N GLY A 48 -1.77 -1.51 9.91
CA GLY A 48 -2.43 -1.09 8.69
C GLY A 48 -3.80 -1.71 8.56
N THR A 49 -4.54 -1.26 7.57
CA THR A 49 -5.86 -1.77 7.31
C THR A 49 -6.18 -1.73 5.82
N LEU A 50 -7.15 -2.52 5.42
CA LEU A 50 -7.69 -2.51 4.05
C LEU A 50 -9.05 -1.87 4.10
N LYS A 51 -9.25 -0.83 3.28
CA LYS A 51 -10.51 -0.11 3.26
C LYS A 51 -10.86 0.25 1.81
N GLU A 52 -11.96 -0.26 1.32
CA GLU A 52 -12.46 0.05 -0.02
C GLU A 52 -11.40 -0.10 -1.11
N ASN A 53 -10.65 -1.20 -1.08
CA ASN A 53 -9.58 -1.50 -2.02
C ASN A 53 -8.38 -0.55 -1.90
N GLU A 54 -8.28 0.18 -0.80
CA GLU A 54 -7.09 0.96 -0.50
C GLU A 54 -6.36 0.34 0.67
N LEU A 55 -5.03 0.28 0.56
CA LEU A 55 -4.18 -0.20 1.64
C LEU A 55 -3.69 0.99 2.44
N GLU A 56 -3.91 0.96 3.76
CA GLU A 56 -3.48 2.04 4.65
C GLU A 56 -2.45 1.48 5.63
N ILE A 57 -1.27 2.07 5.65
CA ILE A 57 -0.21 1.67 6.56
C ILE A 57 0.15 2.87 7.42
N GLN A 58 0.26 2.66 8.72
CA GLN A 58 0.59 3.74 9.66
C GLN A 58 2.01 4.22 9.44
N GLY A 59 2.20 5.53 9.54
CA GLY A 59 3.48 6.17 9.37
C GLY A 59 3.73 6.61 7.93
N ASP A 60 4.85 7.26 7.69
CA ASP A 60 5.27 7.64 6.35
C ASP A 60 6.10 6.49 5.77
N GLN A 61 5.43 5.60 5.08
CA GLN A 61 6.03 4.40 4.50
C GLN A 61 6.08 4.47 2.98
N ARG A 62 6.03 5.66 2.43
CA ARG A 62 5.94 5.83 0.97
C ARG A 62 7.08 5.19 0.24
N GLU A 63 8.30 5.38 0.70
CA GLU A 63 9.47 4.83 0.03
C GLU A 63 9.51 3.31 0.08
N VAL A 64 9.27 2.74 1.25
CA VAL A 64 9.26 1.28 1.44
C VAL A 64 8.18 0.65 0.58
N MET A 65 6.97 1.21 0.63
CA MET A 65 5.86 0.68 -0.14
C MET A 65 6.09 0.80 -1.64
N ARG A 66 6.70 1.91 -2.08
CA ARG A 66 7.03 2.08 -3.48
C ARG A 66 7.99 0.99 -3.96
N ARG A 67 9.07 0.78 -3.23
CA ARG A 67 10.05 -0.25 -3.61
C ARG A 67 9.43 -1.63 -3.66
N TYR A 68 8.60 -1.94 -2.68
CA TYR A 68 7.94 -3.24 -2.63
C TYR A 68 7.01 -3.44 -3.81
N LEU A 69 6.16 -2.45 -4.08
CA LEU A 69 5.20 -2.54 -5.16
C LEU A 69 5.87 -2.53 -6.54
N GLU A 70 6.91 -1.74 -6.71
CA GLU A 70 7.67 -1.75 -7.96
C GLU A 70 8.35 -3.09 -8.18
N GLY A 71 8.84 -3.71 -7.12
CA GLY A 71 9.41 -5.04 -7.19
C GLY A 71 8.39 -6.11 -7.59
N LYS A 72 7.11 -5.84 -7.39
CA LYS A 72 6.03 -6.72 -7.83
C LYS A 72 5.53 -6.39 -9.24
N GLY A 73 6.12 -5.41 -9.90
CA GLY A 73 5.73 -5.03 -11.25
C GLY A 73 4.68 -3.94 -11.34
N CYS A 74 4.33 -3.31 -10.21
CA CYS A 74 3.39 -2.20 -10.22
C CYS A 74 4.08 -0.92 -10.68
N ARG A 75 3.30 -0.05 -11.31
CA ARG A 75 3.73 1.32 -11.55
C ARG A 75 3.25 2.16 -10.39
N VAL A 76 4.16 2.83 -9.71
CA VAL A 76 3.83 3.62 -8.52
C VAL A 76 3.96 5.09 -8.85
N LYS A 77 2.89 5.85 -8.58
CA LYS A 77 2.86 7.29 -8.76
C LYS A 77 2.58 7.97 -7.42
N GLY A 78 3.05 9.20 -7.32
CA GLY A 78 2.83 10.00 -6.13
C GLY A 78 3.78 9.64 -5.00
N GLY A 79 3.49 10.16 -3.86
CA GLY A 79 4.30 9.95 -2.69
C GLY A 79 5.55 10.75 -2.67
#